data_20d4bcb2394e1bc538d950bc09f08038
#
_entry.id   20d4bcb2394e1bc538d950bc09f08038
#
_cell.length_a   1.000
_cell.length_b   1.000
_cell.length_c   1.000
_cell.angle_alpha   90.00
_cell.angle_beta   90.00
_cell.angle_gamma   90.00
#
_symmetry.space_group_name_H-M   'P 1'
#
loop_
_entity.id
_entity.type
_entity.pdbx_description
1 polymer ?
#
loop_
_entity_poly.entity_id
_entity_poly.type
_entity_poly.pdbx_seq_one_letter_code
_entity_poly.pdbx_strand_id
1 'polypeptide(L)'
;IIQSAPDISSINVSPEGFATKIYDNEGNEIQTLAKTGANRIYASLDQIPIELQHAFVAIEDERFYKHNGIDLQGIMRAAMITVSDGEMSQGASTITQQLLKNNVFNAYNESTMEKIKRKVQEQYLAIKLETVMSKDNILENYLNTINLGNGYYGVQAAANGYFNKDV
;
A
#
# COMPACT_ATOMS: atom_id res chain seq x y z
N ILE A 1 11.67 -6.22 -20.18
CA ILE A 1 11.20 -5.96 -18.80
C ILE A 1 9.68 -5.77 -18.78
N ILE A 2 9.11 -4.87 -19.56
CA ILE A 2 7.65 -4.63 -19.58
C ILE A 2 6.87 -5.84 -20.10
N GLN A 3 7.36 -6.53 -21.14
CA GLN A 3 6.72 -7.74 -21.69
C GLN A 3 6.62 -8.90 -20.68
N SER A 4 7.43 -8.90 -19.63
CA SER A 4 7.39 -9.89 -18.57
C SER A 4 6.65 -9.40 -17.32
N ALA A 5 5.98 -8.24 -17.39
CA ALA A 5 5.10 -7.78 -16.32
C ALA A 5 3.81 -8.63 -16.31
N PRO A 6 3.22 -8.86 -15.12
CA PRO A 6 1.92 -9.51 -15.03
C PRO A 6 0.85 -8.74 -15.82
N ASP A 7 -0.18 -9.45 -16.30
CA ASP A 7 -1.32 -8.79 -16.92
C ASP A 7 -2.18 -8.13 -15.84
N ILE A 8 -2.55 -6.86 -16.05
CA ILE A 8 -3.37 -6.10 -15.12
C ILE A 8 -4.72 -6.76 -14.82
N SER A 9 -5.28 -7.48 -15.79
CA SER A 9 -6.54 -8.22 -15.62
C SER A 9 -6.43 -9.43 -14.67
N SER A 10 -5.22 -9.93 -14.44
CA SER A 10 -4.94 -11.07 -13.57
C SER A 10 -4.39 -10.67 -12.20
N ILE A 11 -4.14 -9.37 -11.98
CA ILE A 11 -3.58 -8.87 -10.73
C ILE A 11 -4.68 -8.68 -9.68
N ASN A 12 -4.47 -9.29 -8.52
CA ASN A 12 -5.22 -8.96 -7.31
C ASN A 12 -4.38 -8.01 -6.45
N VAL A 13 -4.81 -6.76 -6.32
CA VAL A 13 -4.17 -5.77 -5.45
C VAL A 13 -4.83 -5.68 -4.07
N SER A 14 -5.92 -6.42 -3.85
CA SER A 14 -6.58 -6.48 -2.55
C SER A 14 -5.69 -7.18 -1.54
N PRO A 15 -5.60 -6.67 -0.31
CA PRO A 15 -4.83 -7.31 0.73
C PRO A 15 -5.43 -8.68 1.08
N GLU A 16 -4.56 -9.63 1.40
CA GLU A 16 -4.94 -10.97 1.84
C GLU A 16 -4.59 -11.18 3.32
N GLY A 17 -5.13 -12.25 3.91
CA GLY A 17 -4.77 -12.64 5.28
C GLY A 17 -5.48 -11.81 6.34
N PHE A 18 -6.76 -11.53 6.15
CA PHE A 18 -7.59 -10.91 7.17
C PHE A 18 -7.81 -11.84 8.36
N ALA A 19 -7.85 -11.26 9.56
CA ALA A 19 -8.26 -11.96 10.75
C ALA A 19 -9.76 -12.29 10.68
N THR A 20 -10.13 -13.49 11.12
CA THR A 20 -11.53 -13.89 11.26
C THR A 20 -11.98 -13.61 12.69
N LYS A 21 -13.00 -12.79 12.85
CA LYS A 21 -13.61 -12.51 14.16
C LYS A 21 -14.79 -13.45 14.39
N ILE A 22 -14.84 -14.05 15.57
CA ILE A 22 -15.92 -14.93 16.02
C ILE A 22 -16.73 -14.19 17.07
N TYR A 23 -18.03 -14.12 16.89
CA TYR A 23 -18.95 -13.43 17.78
C TYR A 23 -19.91 -14.42 18.43
N ASP A 24 -20.40 -14.12 19.65
CA ASP A 24 -21.52 -14.83 20.25
C ASP A 24 -22.87 -14.41 19.64
N ASN A 25 -23.94 -14.99 20.11
CA ASN A 25 -25.29 -14.67 19.66
C ASN A 25 -25.80 -13.28 20.12
N GLU A 26 -25.06 -12.62 20.99
CA GLU A 26 -25.31 -11.26 21.48
C GLU A 26 -24.47 -10.21 20.75
N GLY A 27 -23.57 -10.65 19.84
CA GLY A 27 -22.68 -9.79 19.07
C GLY A 27 -21.38 -9.41 19.77
N ASN A 28 -21.05 -10.04 20.89
CA ASN A 28 -19.75 -9.82 21.56
C ASN A 28 -18.66 -10.64 20.88
N GLU A 29 -17.50 -10.03 20.64
CA GLU A 29 -16.35 -10.72 20.08
C GLU A 29 -15.81 -11.75 21.09
N ILE A 30 -15.84 -13.05 20.72
CA ILE A 30 -15.31 -14.15 21.52
C ILE A 30 -13.84 -14.37 21.22
N GLN A 31 -13.45 -14.32 19.94
CA GLN A 31 -12.12 -14.68 19.49
C GLN A 31 -11.80 -14.03 18.14
N THR A 32 -10.55 -13.61 18.00
CA THR A 32 -9.97 -13.26 16.70
C THR A 32 -8.98 -14.34 16.27
N LEU A 33 -9.24 -14.97 15.11
CA LEU A 33 -8.35 -15.93 14.48
C LEU A 33 -7.53 -15.22 13.42
N ALA A 34 -6.24 -15.04 13.66
CA ALA A 34 -5.29 -14.53 12.69
C ALA A 34 -4.34 -15.64 12.25
N LYS A 35 -4.11 -15.78 10.94
CA LYS A 35 -3.05 -16.62 10.43
C LYS A 35 -1.71 -16.04 10.86
N THR A 36 -0.75 -16.87 11.24
CA THR A 36 0.58 -16.43 11.67
C THR A 36 1.19 -15.44 10.67
N GLY A 37 1.47 -14.22 11.11
CA GLY A 37 2.08 -13.16 10.30
C GLY A 37 1.11 -12.22 9.56
N ALA A 38 -0.21 -12.33 9.75
CA ALA A 38 -1.19 -11.44 9.14
C ALA A 38 -2.29 -11.07 10.15
N ASN A 39 -2.02 -10.09 10.99
CA ASN A 39 -3.06 -9.44 11.79
C ASN A 39 -3.60 -8.26 10.97
N ARG A 40 -4.62 -8.53 10.17
CA ARG A 40 -5.28 -7.57 9.29
C ARG A 40 -6.76 -7.53 9.61
N ILE A 41 -7.28 -6.34 9.82
CA ILE A 41 -8.71 -6.09 10.01
C ILE A 41 -9.08 -5.09 8.92
N TYR A 42 -10.09 -5.42 8.11
CA TYR A 42 -10.52 -4.54 7.03
C TYR A 42 -11.28 -3.34 7.59
N ALA A 43 -11.01 -2.17 7.02
CA ALA A 43 -11.81 -0.97 7.17
C ALA A 43 -12.09 -0.38 5.78
N SER A 44 -13.36 -0.11 5.47
CA SER A 44 -13.71 0.62 4.25
C SER A 44 -13.28 2.09 4.35
N LEU A 45 -13.08 2.74 3.22
CA LEU A 45 -12.52 4.11 3.21
C LEU A 45 -13.40 5.11 3.97
N ASP A 46 -14.72 4.93 3.97
CA ASP A 46 -15.68 5.74 4.71
C ASP A 46 -15.61 5.55 6.24
N GLN A 47 -15.07 4.42 6.71
CA GLN A 47 -14.80 4.16 8.12
C GLN A 47 -13.48 4.78 8.59
N ILE A 48 -12.55 5.08 7.67
CA ILE A 48 -11.25 5.66 7.99
C ILE A 48 -11.38 7.18 8.06
N PRO A 49 -11.03 7.84 9.18
CA PRO A 49 -11.11 9.30 9.31
C PRO A 49 -10.39 10.01 8.17
N ILE A 50 -11.01 11.06 7.63
CA ILE A 50 -10.45 11.81 6.50
C ILE A 50 -9.08 12.43 6.83
N GLU A 51 -8.86 12.81 8.07
CA GLU A 51 -7.58 13.34 8.55
C GLU A 51 -6.48 12.30 8.46
N LEU A 52 -6.78 11.03 8.74
CA LEU A 52 -5.83 9.93 8.60
C LEU A 52 -5.52 9.65 7.12
N GLN A 53 -6.54 9.65 6.25
CA GLN A 53 -6.35 9.52 4.81
C GLN A 53 -5.44 10.63 4.28
N HIS A 54 -5.70 11.89 4.66
CA HIS A 54 -4.90 13.05 4.27
C HIS A 54 -3.47 12.97 4.81
N ALA A 55 -3.27 12.48 6.03
CA ALA A 55 -1.93 12.34 6.60
C ALA A 55 -1.08 11.36 5.78
N PHE A 56 -1.63 10.20 5.39
CA PHE A 56 -0.92 9.26 4.54
C PHE A 56 -0.61 9.84 3.16
N VAL A 57 -1.59 10.48 2.51
CA VAL A 57 -1.40 11.12 1.21
C VAL A 57 -0.34 12.22 1.31
N ALA A 58 -0.37 13.07 2.33
CA ALA A 58 0.58 14.17 2.48
C ALA A 58 2.03 13.70 2.69
N ILE A 59 2.23 12.58 3.38
CA ILE A 59 3.56 12.05 3.70
C ILE A 59 4.11 11.19 2.57
N GLU A 60 3.27 10.29 2.02
CA GLU A 60 3.71 9.26 1.09
C GLU A 60 3.63 9.72 -0.37
N ASP A 61 2.60 10.52 -0.71
CA ASP A 61 2.31 10.88 -2.10
C ASP A 61 1.44 12.15 -2.19
N GLU A 62 2.02 13.30 -1.87
CA GLU A 62 1.35 14.61 -1.79
C GLU A 62 0.46 14.94 -3.03
N ARG A 63 0.84 14.41 -4.20
CA ARG A 63 0.13 14.64 -5.47
C ARG A 63 -0.70 13.44 -5.91
N PHE A 64 -1.01 12.51 -5.00
CA PHE A 64 -1.76 11.28 -5.28
C PHE A 64 -2.98 11.50 -6.19
N TYR A 65 -3.81 12.50 -5.88
CA TYR A 65 -5.01 12.81 -6.66
C TYR A 65 -4.75 13.57 -7.97
N LYS A 66 -3.50 13.91 -8.29
CA LYS A 66 -3.14 14.74 -9.46
C LYS A 66 -2.42 13.96 -10.56
N HIS A 67 -1.74 12.87 -10.22
CA HIS A 67 -1.01 12.03 -11.19
C HIS A 67 -1.80 10.75 -11.52
N ASN A 68 -1.36 10.04 -12.56
CA ASN A 68 -1.93 8.78 -13.03
C ASN A 68 -0.95 7.61 -12.79
N GLY A 69 -0.75 7.22 -11.54
CA GLY A 69 0.08 6.09 -11.13
C GLY A 69 1.54 6.41 -10.89
N ILE A 70 2.11 7.42 -11.55
CA ILE A 70 3.49 7.89 -11.35
C ILE A 70 3.53 9.40 -11.15
N ASP A 71 4.36 9.84 -10.22
CA ASP A 71 4.60 11.27 -9.95
C ASP A 71 5.91 11.73 -10.59
N LEU A 72 5.82 12.24 -11.82
CA LEU A 72 7.00 12.74 -12.54
C LEU A 72 7.69 13.90 -11.83
N GLN A 73 6.95 14.78 -11.17
CA GLN A 73 7.53 15.89 -10.42
C GLN A 73 8.30 15.38 -9.18
N GLY A 74 7.74 14.39 -8.48
CA GLY A 74 8.40 13.71 -7.37
C GLY A 74 9.68 13.01 -7.81
N ILE A 75 9.66 12.32 -8.95
CA ILE A 75 10.85 11.66 -9.52
C ILE A 75 11.92 12.69 -9.86
N MET A 76 11.57 13.80 -10.52
CA MET A 76 12.52 14.84 -10.85
C MET A 76 13.12 15.50 -9.60
N ARG A 77 12.30 15.79 -8.59
CA ARG A 77 12.78 16.32 -7.30
C ARG A 77 13.75 15.35 -6.63
N ALA A 78 13.40 14.07 -6.54
CA ALA A 78 14.28 13.05 -5.95
C ALA A 78 15.61 12.92 -6.70
N ALA A 79 15.59 12.97 -8.03
CA ALA A 79 16.80 12.95 -8.85
C ALA A 79 17.70 14.17 -8.58
N MET A 80 17.14 15.37 -8.43
CA MET A 80 17.89 16.58 -8.10
C MET A 80 18.56 16.48 -6.73
N ILE A 81 17.84 15.99 -5.71
CA ILE A 81 18.38 15.79 -4.36
C ILE A 81 19.51 14.75 -4.37
N THR A 82 19.32 13.64 -5.08
CA THR A 82 20.34 12.59 -5.21
C THR A 82 21.64 13.13 -5.82
N VAL A 83 21.54 14.01 -6.81
CA VAL A 83 22.72 14.66 -7.44
C VAL A 83 23.37 15.65 -6.48
N SER A 84 22.59 16.36 -5.65
CA SER A 84 23.10 17.36 -4.69
C SER A 84 23.76 16.71 -3.47
N ASP A 85 23.14 15.71 -2.89
CA ASP A 85 23.49 15.18 -1.56
C ASP A 85 24.18 13.81 -1.61
N GLY A 86 24.25 13.18 -2.79
CA GLY A 86 24.91 11.88 -3.01
C GLY A 86 24.13 10.67 -2.43
N GLU A 87 23.00 10.90 -1.77
CA GLU A 87 22.16 9.83 -1.23
C GLU A 87 20.92 9.61 -2.09
N MET A 88 20.60 8.34 -2.38
CA MET A 88 19.36 8.00 -3.09
C MET A 88 18.16 8.37 -2.21
N SER A 89 17.48 9.44 -2.54
CA SER A 89 16.25 9.87 -1.87
C SER A 89 15.19 8.77 -1.89
N GLN A 90 14.84 8.29 -0.72
CA GLN A 90 13.65 7.48 -0.52
C GLN A 90 12.44 8.44 -0.58
N GLY A 91 11.41 8.18 -1.36
CA GLY A 91 10.20 9.00 -1.36
C GLY A 91 9.66 9.42 -2.72
N ALA A 92 10.17 8.86 -3.81
CA ALA A 92 9.62 9.09 -5.16
C ALA A 92 8.58 8.04 -5.60
N SER A 93 8.25 7.07 -4.74
CA SER A 93 7.25 6.04 -5.06
C SER A 93 5.86 6.50 -4.67
N THR A 94 4.91 6.40 -5.60
CA THR A 94 3.51 6.73 -5.33
C THR A 94 2.82 5.67 -4.46
N ILE A 95 1.68 6.01 -3.86
CA ILE A 95 0.81 5.08 -3.13
C ILE A 95 0.45 3.88 -4.03
N THR A 96 0.14 4.13 -5.30
CA THR A 96 -0.20 3.08 -6.28
C THR A 96 0.97 2.12 -6.51
N GLN A 97 2.19 2.62 -6.62
CA GLN A 97 3.39 1.79 -6.75
C GLN A 97 3.67 0.98 -5.49
N GLN A 98 3.47 1.58 -4.30
CA GLN A 98 3.64 0.88 -3.04
C GLN A 98 2.61 -0.25 -2.86
N LEU A 99 1.35 -0.01 -3.25
CA LEU A 99 0.30 -1.03 -3.24
C LEU A 99 0.68 -2.24 -4.10
N LEU A 100 1.12 -1.99 -5.34
CA LEU A 100 1.59 -3.04 -6.25
C LEU A 100 2.80 -3.79 -5.69
N LYS A 101 3.78 -3.07 -5.16
CA LYS A 101 4.96 -3.68 -4.51
C LYS A 101 4.56 -4.65 -3.40
N ASN A 102 3.60 -4.26 -2.58
CA ASN A 102 3.24 -5.03 -1.38
C ASN A 102 2.34 -6.25 -1.68
N ASN A 103 1.49 -6.18 -2.71
CA ASN A 103 0.48 -7.20 -2.97
C ASN A 103 0.74 -8.04 -4.23
N VAL A 104 1.58 -7.55 -5.15
CA VAL A 104 1.83 -8.24 -6.44
C VAL A 104 3.25 -8.75 -6.55
N PHE A 105 4.22 -8.02 -5.99
CA PHE A 105 5.62 -8.38 -6.09
C PHE A 105 6.16 -8.98 -4.80
N ASN A 106 6.91 -10.08 -4.92
CA ASN A 106 7.69 -10.61 -3.79
C ASN A 106 9.07 -9.93 -3.77
N ALA A 107 9.18 -8.85 -2.99
CA ALA A 107 10.38 -8.00 -2.93
C ALA A 107 11.44 -8.50 -1.92
N TYR A 108 11.45 -9.79 -1.59
CA TYR A 108 12.36 -10.36 -0.59
C TYR A 108 13.67 -10.81 -1.23
N ASN A 109 14.80 -10.42 -0.67
CA ASN A 109 16.16 -10.83 -1.11
C ASN A 109 16.48 -10.62 -2.59
N GLU A 110 15.99 -9.54 -3.18
CA GLU A 110 16.23 -9.20 -4.58
C GLU A 110 17.66 -8.69 -4.82
N SER A 111 18.27 -9.16 -5.90
CA SER A 111 19.49 -8.56 -6.46
C SER A 111 19.21 -7.14 -6.99
N THR A 112 20.27 -6.35 -7.22
CA THR A 112 20.13 -4.99 -7.77
C THR A 112 19.40 -4.98 -9.12
N MET A 113 19.66 -5.96 -9.98
CA MET A 113 19.02 -6.05 -11.29
C MET A 113 17.53 -6.39 -11.18
N GLU A 114 17.16 -7.27 -10.25
CA GLU A 114 15.76 -7.61 -9.96
C GLU A 114 15.00 -6.40 -9.40
N LYS A 115 15.61 -5.63 -8.50
CA LYS A 115 15.04 -4.36 -8.00
C LYS A 115 14.75 -3.38 -9.13
N ILE A 116 15.68 -3.19 -10.06
CA ILE A 116 15.49 -2.31 -11.21
C ILE A 116 14.35 -2.83 -12.10
N LYS A 117 14.37 -4.14 -12.40
CA LYS A 117 13.30 -4.78 -13.20
C LYS A 117 11.93 -4.58 -12.57
N ARG A 118 11.80 -4.89 -11.28
CA ARG A 118 10.57 -4.72 -10.52
C ARG A 118 10.13 -3.24 -10.54
N LYS A 119 11.04 -2.30 -10.32
CA LYS A 119 10.71 -0.87 -10.29
C LYS A 119 10.14 -0.37 -11.62
N VAL A 120 10.66 -0.84 -12.75
CA VAL A 120 10.11 -0.54 -14.07
C VAL A 120 8.73 -1.16 -14.25
N GLN A 121 8.54 -2.39 -13.78
CA GLN A 121 7.24 -3.06 -13.83
C GLN A 121 6.20 -2.41 -12.91
N GLU A 122 6.59 -1.99 -11.69
CA GLU A 122 5.72 -1.23 -10.78
C GLU A 122 5.21 0.06 -11.44
N GLN A 123 6.08 0.83 -12.09
CA GLN A 123 5.69 2.06 -12.77
C GLN A 123 4.71 1.79 -13.91
N TYR A 124 5.00 0.79 -14.74
CA TYR A 124 4.11 0.40 -15.84
C TYR A 124 2.74 -0.05 -15.33
N LEU A 125 2.72 -0.92 -14.31
CA LEU A 125 1.48 -1.43 -13.74
C LEU A 125 0.71 -0.37 -12.96
N ALA A 126 1.39 0.59 -12.32
CA ALA A 126 0.73 1.70 -11.63
C ALA A 126 -0.10 2.56 -12.60
N ILE A 127 0.45 2.89 -13.78
CA ILE A 127 -0.30 3.59 -14.82
C ILE A 127 -1.49 2.76 -15.28
N LYS A 128 -1.31 1.46 -15.48
CA LYS A 128 -2.39 0.55 -15.92
C LYS A 128 -3.47 0.39 -14.85
N LEU A 129 -3.08 0.23 -13.59
CA LEU A 129 -4.02 0.07 -12.49
C LEU A 129 -4.94 1.28 -12.37
N GLU A 130 -4.43 2.49 -12.50
CA GLU A 130 -5.23 3.72 -12.41
C GLU A 130 -6.15 3.95 -13.62
N THR A 131 -6.03 3.17 -14.69
CA THR A 131 -7.03 3.15 -15.77
C THR A 131 -8.26 2.31 -15.44
N VAL A 132 -8.16 1.39 -14.46
CA VAL A 132 -9.21 0.41 -14.15
C VAL A 132 -9.70 0.49 -12.70
N MET A 133 -9.01 1.21 -11.84
CA MET A 133 -9.33 1.36 -10.42
C MET A 133 -9.30 2.84 -10.01
N SER A 134 -10.30 3.28 -9.24
CA SER A 134 -10.39 4.66 -8.75
C SER A 134 -9.32 4.95 -7.69
N LYS A 135 -8.98 6.24 -7.51
CA LYS A 135 -8.06 6.69 -6.45
C LYS A 135 -8.52 6.26 -5.05
N ASP A 136 -9.82 6.35 -4.78
CA ASP A 136 -10.37 5.96 -3.48
C ASP A 136 -10.21 4.46 -3.23
N ASN A 137 -10.46 3.62 -4.24
CA ASN A 137 -10.24 2.18 -4.12
C ASN A 137 -8.75 1.84 -3.95
N ILE A 138 -7.86 2.55 -4.63
CA ILE A 138 -6.41 2.38 -4.46
C ILE A 138 -5.99 2.75 -3.04
N LEU A 139 -6.46 3.90 -2.53
CA LEU A 139 -6.16 4.36 -1.17
C LEU A 139 -6.72 3.40 -0.12
N GLU A 140 -7.95 2.93 -0.29
CA GLU A 140 -8.57 1.93 0.60
C GLU A 140 -7.73 0.65 0.68
N ASN A 141 -7.37 0.07 -0.46
CA ASN A 141 -6.53 -1.11 -0.51
C ASN A 141 -5.14 -0.85 0.10
N TYR A 142 -4.56 0.31 -0.15
CA TYR A 142 -3.28 0.71 0.42
C TYR A 142 -3.34 0.78 1.95
N LEU A 143 -4.33 1.50 2.52
CA LEU A 143 -4.50 1.66 3.96
C LEU A 143 -4.80 0.33 4.68
N ASN A 144 -5.38 -0.64 3.97
CA ASN A 144 -5.58 -1.99 4.48
C ASN A 144 -4.36 -2.93 4.26
N THR A 145 -3.33 -2.48 3.52
CA THR A 145 -2.16 -3.31 3.18
C THR A 145 -0.93 -3.00 4.00
N ILE A 146 -0.66 -1.72 4.28
CA ILE A 146 0.61 -1.25 4.82
C ILE A 146 1.00 -1.94 6.12
N ASN A 147 2.31 -2.24 6.26
CA ASN A 147 2.88 -2.73 7.50
C ASN A 147 3.19 -1.55 8.43
N LEU A 148 2.52 -1.49 9.56
CA LEU A 148 2.67 -0.44 10.58
C LEU A 148 3.45 -0.90 11.81
N GLY A 149 4.23 -1.97 11.66
CA GLY A 149 5.07 -2.51 12.73
C GLY A 149 4.34 -3.54 13.60
N ASN A 150 5.07 -4.23 14.48
CA ASN A 150 4.59 -5.24 15.43
C ASN A 150 3.64 -6.30 14.85
N GLY A 151 3.76 -6.57 13.53
CA GLY A 151 2.87 -7.53 12.84
C GLY A 151 1.48 -6.97 12.53
N TYR A 152 1.23 -5.67 12.71
CA TYR A 152 -0.03 -5.04 12.31
C TYR A 152 0.03 -4.60 10.86
N TYR A 153 -0.89 -5.12 10.07
CA TYR A 153 -1.07 -4.77 8.67
C TYR A 153 -2.41 -4.06 8.47
N GLY A 154 -2.33 -2.86 7.91
CA GLY A 154 -3.47 -1.96 7.75
C GLY A 154 -3.79 -1.12 8.98
N VAL A 155 -4.46 0.01 8.73
CA VAL A 155 -4.71 1.05 9.74
C VAL A 155 -5.64 0.58 10.87
N GLN A 156 -6.65 -0.25 10.56
CA GLN A 156 -7.58 -0.75 11.57
C GLN A 156 -6.89 -1.69 12.57
N ALA A 157 -6.08 -2.64 12.08
CA ALA A 157 -5.34 -3.54 12.95
C ALA A 157 -4.32 -2.78 13.83
N ALA A 158 -3.67 -1.75 13.25
CA ALA A 158 -2.74 -0.90 13.98
C ALA A 158 -3.47 -0.04 15.05
N ALA A 159 -4.62 0.53 14.73
CA ALA A 159 -5.42 1.29 15.68
C ALA A 159 -5.85 0.43 16.88
N ASN A 160 -6.35 -0.77 16.62
CA ASN A 160 -6.68 -1.69 17.69
C ASN A 160 -5.45 -2.10 18.51
N GLY A 161 -4.34 -2.43 17.84
CA GLY A 161 -3.14 -2.92 18.52
C GLY A 161 -2.41 -1.87 19.35
N TYR A 162 -2.32 -0.63 18.86
CA TYR A 162 -1.59 0.44 19.54
C TYR A 162 -2.45 1.26 20.50
N PHE A 163 -3.73 1.46 20.18
CA PHE A 163 -4.60 2.38 20.90
C PHE A 163 -5.83 1.72 21.52
N ASN A 164 -6.07 0.43 21.24
CA ASN A 164 -7.26 -0.31 21.66
C ASN A 164 -8.57 0.40 21.23
N LYS A 165 -8.59 0.92 20.01
CA LYS A 165 -9.70 1.66 19.40
C LYS A 165 -9.82 1.28 17.94
N ASP A 166 -11.00 1.45 17.37
CA ASP A 166 -11.19 1.47 15.93
C ASP A 166 -10.63 2.76 15.32
N VAL A 167 -10.37 2.73 14.02
CA VAL A 167 -9.95 3.92 13.27
C VAL A 167 -11.04 4.96 13.22
#